data_71c9e4b1796ed08fba0fbc869877d3b1
#
_entry.id   71c9e4b1796ed08fba0fbc869877d3b1
#
_cell.length_a   1.000
_cell.length_b   1.000
_cell.length_c   1.000
_cell.angle_alpha   90.00
_cell.angle_beta   90.00
_cell.angle_gamma   90.00
#
_symmetry.space_group_name_H-M   'P 1'
#
loop_
_entity.id
_entity.type
_entity.pdbx_description
1 polymer ?
#
loop_
_entity_poly.entity_id
_entity_poly.type
_entity_poly.pdbx_seq_one_letter_code
_entity_poly.pdbx_strand_id
1 'polypeptide(L)'
;MGTWNGLNSHNSKLVAFVPLQSPYLTTGKGGSHKVEGIGVGFKPPFLNRELISDIKCIDQDDAFKMCRRLAKEEGLFCGGSTGMNVFGALEVAKDLKYGSKVVTLACDNGLKYLNSNIYQTN
;
A
#
# COMPACT_ATOMS: atom_id res chain seq x y z
N MET A 1 11.79 -2.98 -5.08
CA MET A 1 12.48 -1.68 -5.03
C MET A 1 13.17 -1.29 -6.34
N GLY A 2 13.78 -2.23 -7.07
CA GLY A 2 14.38 -1.95 -8.38
C GLY A 2 13.42 -1.34 -9.40
N THR A 3 12.13 -1.67 -9.31
CA THR A 3 11.07 -1.12 -10.15
C THR A 3 10.95 0.41 -10.05
N TRP A 4 11.30 0.99 -8.92
CA TRP A 4 11.19 2.43 -8.70
C TRP A 4 12.08 3.23 -9.65
N ASN A 5 13.30 2.77 -9.89
CA ASN A 5 14.22 3.44 -10.80
C ASN A 5 13.66 3.46 -12.23
N GLY A 6 13.11 2.33 -12.68
CA GLY A 6 12.49 2.23 -13.99
C GLY A 6 11.29 3.16 -14.16
N LEU A 7 10.40 3.19 -13.16
CA LEU A 7 9.22 4.05 -13.19
C LEU A 7 9.60 5.54 -13.21
N ASN A 8 10.58 5.92 -12.39
CA ASN A 8 10.99 7.32 -12.27
C ASN A 8 11.71 7.82 -13.53
N SER A 9 12.46 6.95 -14.23
CA SER A 9 13.14 7.32 -15.48
C SER A 9 12.16 7.63 -16.63
N HIS A 10 10.90 7.26 -16.50
CA HIS A 10 9.84 7.52 -17.49
C HIS A 10 8.90 8.67 -17.09
N ASN A 11 9.35 9.57 -16.21
CA ASN A 11 8.55 10.68 -15.68
C ASN A 11 7.31 10.24 -14.90
N SER A 12 7.27 9.00 -14.45
CA SER A 12 6.20 8.52 -13.60
C SER A 12 6.37 9.07 -12.19
N LYS A 13 5.27 9.41 -11.55
CA LYS A 13 5.27 9.78 -10.14
C LYS A 13 5.18 8.52 -9.30
N LEU A 14 6.04 8.43 -8.29
CA LEU A 14 6.06 7.33 -7.35
C LEU A 14 5.45 7.80 -6.03
N VAL A 15 4.35 7.19 -5.62
CA VAL A 15 3.70 7.48 -4.35
C VAL A 15 3.89 6.29 -3.42
N ALA A 16 4.46 6.53 -2.26
CA ALA A 16 4.64 5.52 -1.23
C ALA A 16 3.47 5.56 -0.25
N PHE A 17 3.04 4.39 0.19
CA PHE A 17 2.02 4.26 1.22
C PHE A 17 2.61 3.69 2.50
N VAL A 18 2.22 4.25 3.63
CA VAL A 18 2.60 3.75 4.95
C VAL A 18 1.33 3.59 5.79
N PRO A 19 1.31 2.61 6.70
CA PRO A 19 0.18 2.48 7.63
C PRO A 19 0.09 3.72 8.52
N LEU A 20 -1.11 4.25 8.69
CA LEU A 20 -1.35 5.36 9.60
C LEU A 20 -0.87 5.04 11.02
N GLN A 21 -0.94 3.77 11.40
CA GLN A 21 -0.52 3.27 12.71
C GLN A 21 1.00 3.21 12.87
N SER A 22 1.77 3.26 11.77
CA SER A 22 3.24 3.27 11.80
C SER A 22 3.81 4.12 10.66
N PRO A 23 3.64 5.46 10.70
CA PRO A 23 4.00 6.34 9.59
C PRO A 23 5.47 6.78 9.64
N TYR A 24 6.41 5.83 9.70
CA TYR A 24 7.84 6.13 9.85
C TYR A 24 8.38 7.07 8.77
N LEU A 25 7.96 6.88 7.50
CA LEU A 25 8.45 7.70 6.38
C LEU A 25 7.96 9.15 6.44
N THR A 26 6.90 9.45 7.19
CA THR A 26 6.38 10.80 7.37
C THR A 26 6.81 11.44 8.69
N THR A 27 6.81 10.67 9.79
CA THR A 27 7.06 11.19 11.13
C THR A 27 8.40 10.79 11.73
N GLY A 28 9.10 9.82 11.13
CA GLY A 28 10.31 9.23 11.69
C GLY A 28 10.07 8.29 12.85
N LYS A 29 8.81 7.94 13.15
CA LYS A 29 8.43 7.06 14.26
C LYS A 29 7.62 5.88 13.76
N GLY A 30 7.98 4.69 14.23
CA GLY A 30 7.18 3.49 14.02
C GLY A 30 6.03 3.40 15.01
N GLY A 31 5.12 2.50 14.75
CA GLY A 31 4.00 2.19 15.62
C GLY A 31 3.52 0.75 15.42
N SER A 32 2.53 0.34 16.19
CA SER A 32 1.92 -0.97 16.06
C SER A 32 0.91 -0.98 14.91
N HIS A 33 0.98 -1.99 14.05
CA HIS A 33 0.02 -2.19 12.96
C HIS A 33 -0.08 -3.67 12.62
N LYS A 34 -1.08 -4.01 11.79
CA LYS A 34 -1.37 -5.40 11.38
C LYS A 34 -1.22 -5.62 9.88
N VAL A 35 -0.56 -4.72 9.17
CA VAL A 35 -0.27 -4.87 7.75
C VAL A 35 1.14 -5.42 7.62
N GLU A 36 1.25 -6.73 7.38
CA GLU A 36 2.53 -7.43 7.30
C GLU A 36 3.34 -7.00 6.08
N GLY A 37 4.66 -6.97 6.25
CA GLY A 37 5.61 -6.65 5.20
C GLY A 37 5.80 -5.18 4.89
N ILE A 38 5.07 -4.30 5.61
CA ILE A 38 5.15 -2.85 5.41
C ILE A 38 5.14 -2.11 6.75
N GLY A 39 5.40 -0.81 6.72
CA GLY A 39 5.32 0.01 7.91
C GLY A 39 6.38 -0.34 8.95
N VAL A 40 7.58 -0.70 8.51
CA VAL A 40 8.70 -0.97 9.42
C VAL A 40 9.07 0.29 10.21
N GLY A 41 9.51 0.12 11.45
CA GLY A 41 9.85 1.20 12.36
C GLY A 41 11.21 1.87 12.08
N PHE A 42 11.78 1.66 10.90
CA PHE A 42 13.07 2.22 10.51
C PHE A 42 13.12 2.39 8.97
N LYS A 43 14.04 3.22 8.50
CA LYS A 43 14.27 3.41 7.06
C LYS A 43 15.02 2.20 6.48
N PRO A 44 14.43 1.45 5.51
CA PRO A 44 15.13 0.33 4.86
C PRO A 44 16.39 0.84 4.14
N PRO A 45 17.50 0.06 4.15
CA PRO A 45 18.76 0.49 3.54
C PRO A 45 18.69 0.82 2.05
N PHE A 46 17.81 0.14 1.31
CA PHE A 46 17.64 0.33 -0.14
C PHE A 46 16.59 1.38 -0.51
N LEU A 47 16.02 2.07 0.47
CA LEU A 47 15.03 3.11 0.21
C LEU A 47 15.74 4.38 -0.25
N ASN A 48 15.43 4.82 -1.47
CA ASN A 48 15.88 6.11 -1.99
C ASN A 48 14.74 7.11 -1.95
N ARG A 49 14.74 7.98 -0.95
CA ARG A 49 13.67 8.94 -0.73
C ARG A 49 13.53 9.97 -1.84
N GLU A 50 14.61 10.24 -2.56
CA GLU A 50 14.59 11.20 -3.69
C GLU A 50 13.73 10.71 -4.85
N LEU A 51 13.51 9.40 -4.96
CA LEU A 51 12.66 8.81 -5.99
C LEU A 51 11.17 8.91 -5.66
N ILE A 52 10.82 9.22 -4.42
CA ILE A 52 9.43 9.25 -3.95
C ILE A 52 8.86 10.64 -4.18
N SER A 53 7.77 10.73 -4.96
CA SER A 53 7.08 12.00 -5.25
C SER A 53 6.17 12.43 -4.10
N ASP A 54 5.54 11.47 -3.42
CA ASP A 54 4.64 11.75 -2.31
C ASP A 54 4.54 10.53 -1.39
N ILE A 55 4.20 10.76 -0.13
CA ILE A 55 3.98 9.70 0.86
C ILE A 55 2.61 9.92 1.47
N LYS A 56 1.77 8.89 1.42
CA LYS A 56 0.42 8.94 1.99
C LYS A 56 0.27 7.90 3.09
N CYS A 57 -0.42 8.29 4.15
CA CYS A 57 -0.76 7.39 5.24
C CYS A 57 -2.12 6.76 4.96
N ILE A 58 -2.19 5.43 5.09
CA ILE A 58 -3.41 4.66 4.87
C ILE A 58 -3.77 3.95 6.17
N ASP A 59 -5.02 4.10 6.58
CA ASP A 59 -5.53 3.40 7.76
C ASP A 59 -5.61 1.89 7.47
N GLN A 60 -5.15 1.08 8.43
CA GLN A 60 -5.16 -0.37 8.26
C GLN A 60 -6.58 -0.93 8.08
N ASP A 61 -7.58 -0.33 8.73
CA ASP A 61 -8.96 -0.79 8.59
C ASP A 61 -9.48 -0.56 7.17
N ASP A 62 -9.11 0.54 6.54
CA ASP A 62 -9.44 0.81 5.15
C ASP A 62 -8.75 -0.17 4.21
N ALA A 63 -7.48 -0.50 4.49
CA ALA A 63 -6.76 -1.51 3.73
C ALA A 63 -7.42 -2.88 3.85
N PHE A 64 -7.84 -3.27 5.04
CA PHE A 64 -8.50 -4.57 5.28
C PHE A 64 -9.88 -4.64 4.64
N LYS A 65 -10.65 -3.56 4.71
CA LYS A 65 -11.93 -3.46 3.98
C LYS A 65 -11.73 -3.60 2.48
N MET A 66 -10.68 -3.00 1.96
CA MET A 66 -10.34 -3.13 0.54
C MET A 66 -10.00 -4.56 0.16
N CYS A 67 -9.27 -5.30 1.01
CA CYS A 67 -9.00 -6.72 0.79
C CYS A 67 -10.31 -7.52 0.64
N ARG A 68 -11.25 -7.30 1.53
CA ARG A 68 -12.56 -7.98 1.47
C ARG A 68 -13.36 -7.60 0.24
N ARG A 69 -13.32 -6.33 -0.16
CA ARG A 69 -13.97 -5.87 -1.40
C ARG A 69 -13.36 -6.50 -2.63
N LEU A 70 -12.03 -6.56 -2.70
CA LEU A 70 -11.32 -7.18 -3.82
C LEU A 70 -11.66 -8.66 -3.96
N ALA A 71 -11.74 -9.38 -2.84
CA ALA A 71 -12.13 -10.78 -2.87
C ALA A 71 -13.59 -10.95 -3.35
N LYS A 72 -14.49 -10.13 -2.86
CA LYS A 72 -15.94 -10.23 -3.14
C LYS A 72 -16.30 -9.70 -4.53
N GLU A 73 -15.74 -8.57 -4.92
CA GLU A 73 -16.16 -7.84 -6.12
C GLU A 73 -15.32 -8.19 -7.34
N GLU A 74 -14.05 -8.53 -7.15
CA GLU A 74 -13.09 -8.76 -8.24
C GLU A 74 -12.53 -10.18 -8.26
N GLY A 75 -12.86 -11.00 -7.26
CA GLY A 75 -12.31 -12.35 -7.16
C GLY A 75 -10.81 -12.38 -6.85
N LEU A 76 -10.28 -11.28 -6.31
CA LEU A 76 -8.85 -11.17 -5.98
C LEU A 76 -8.66 -11.38 -4.49
N PHE A 77 -8.11 -12.56 -4.14
CA PHE A 77 -7.83 -12.93 -2.76
C PHE A 77 -6.40 -12.55 -2.40
N CYS A 78 -6.23 -11.53 -1.56
CA CYS A 78 -4.93 -10.87 -1.34
C CYS A 78 -4.63 -10.61 0.13
N GLY A 79 -3.39 -10.24 0.41
CA GLY A 79 -2.94 -9.80 1.73
C GLY A 79 -3.14 -8.32 1.97
N GLY A 80 -2.86 -7.89 3.21
CA GLY A 80 -3.10 -6.51 3.66
C GLY A 80 -2.33 -5.45 2.88
N SER A 81 -1.11 -5.75 2.43
CA SER A 81 -0.33 -4.81 1.64
C SER A 81 -0.97 -4.52 0.27
N THR A 82 -1.58 -5.52 -0.35
CA THR A 82 -2.35 -5.32 -1.59
C THR A 82 -3.57 -4.45 -1.34
N GLY A 83 -4.31 -4.70 -0.25
CA GLY A 83 -5.45 -3.86 0.11
C GLY A 83 -5.05 -2.41 0.32
N MET A 84 -3.94 -2.17 1.00
CA MET A 84 -3.41 -0.84 1.21
C MET A 84 -3.00 -0.18 -0.12
N ASN A 85 -2.31 -0.92 -0.98
CA ASN A 85 -1.90 -0.42 -2.29
C ASN A 85 -3.10 -0.02 -3.16
N VAL A 86 -4.11 -0.86 -3.22
CA VAL A 86 -5.29 -0.58 -4.04
C VAL A 86 -6.11 0.57 -3.46
N PHE A 87 -6.31 0.60 -2.15
CA PHE A 87 -7.00 1.72 -1.51
C PHE A 87 -6.28 3.04 -1.79
N GLY A 88 -4.96 3.07 -1.57
CA GLY A 88 -4.16 4.25 -1.83
C GLY A 88 -4.15 4.64 -3.31
N ALA A 89 -4.06 3.68 -4.21
CA ALA A 89 -4.12 3.94 -5.64
C ALA A 89 -5.44 4.59 -6.06
N LEU A 90 -6.56 4.15 -5.50
CA LEU A 90 -7.88 4.76 -5.76
C LEU A 90 -7.96 6.18 -5.21
N GLU A 91 -7.39 6.44 -4.04
CA GLU A 91 -7.33 7.79 -3.48
C GLU A 91 -6.51 8.73 -4.36
N VAL A 92 -5.36 8.27 -4.85
CA VAL A 92 -4.53 9.04 -5.79
C VAL A 92 -5.28 9.29 -7.09
N ALA A 93 -5.99 8.29 -7.61
CA ALA A 93 -6.70 8.38 -8.86
C ALA A 93 -7.79 9.45 -8.88
N LYS A 94 -8.39 9.76 -7.72
CA LYS A 94 -9.44 10.78 -7.60
C LYS A 94 -8.98 12.16 -8.04
N ASP A 95 -7.69 12.47 -7.89
CA ASP A 95 -7.12 13.77 -8.18
C ASP A 95 -6.45 13.84 -9.56
N LEU A 96 -6.51 12.76 -10.33
CA LEU A 96 -5.89 12.69 -11.63
C LEU A 96 -6.89 12.98 -12.76
N LYS A 97 -6.35 13.45 -13.87
CA LYS A 97 -7.15 13.70 -15.08
C LYS A 97 -7.68 12.40 -15.67
N TYR A 98 -8.84 12.49 -16.31
CA TYR A 98 -9.39 11.37 -17.06
C TYR A 98 -8.38 10.83 -18.06
N GLY A 99 -8.25 9.52 -18.13
CA GLY A 99 -7.29 8.85 -19.00
C GLY A 99 -5.91 8.62 -18.37
N SER A 100 -5.67 9.13 -17.15
CA SER A 100 -4.43 8.85 -16.43
C SER A 100 -4.35 7.38 -16.05
N LYS A 101 -3.12 6.87 -15.98
CA LYS A 101 -2.85 5.48 -15.60
C LYS A 101 -2.25 5.42 -14.21
N VAL A 102 -2.83 4.58 -13.35
CA VAL A 102 -2.31 4.29 -12.02
C VAL A 102 -1.97 2.81 -11.96
N VAL A 103 -0.73 2.50 -11.60
CA VAL A 103 -0.24 1.13 -11.50
C VAL A 103 0.10 0.86 -10.04
N THR A 104 -0.35 -0.27 -9.54
CA THR A 104 0.02 -0.75 -8.20
C THR A 104 0.29 -2.25 -8.22
N LEU A 105 0.74 -2.81 -7.12
CA LEU A 105 1.15 -4.20 -7.04
C LEU A 105 0.24 -5.01 -6.12
N ALA A 106 -0.12 -6.20 -6.58
CA ALA A 106 -0.68 -7.25 -5.74
C ALA A 106 0.48 -8.08 -5.20
N CYS A 107 0.89 -7.79 -3.97
CA CYS A 107 2.16 -8.28 -3.41
C CYS A 107 2.12 -9.78 -3.10
N ASP A 108 1.00 -10.28 -2.54
CA ASP A 108 0.83 -11.68 -2.20
C ASP A 108 -0.66 -12.07 -2.18
N ASN A 109 -0.92 -13.37 -2.12
CA ASN A 109 -2.29 -13.86 -2.00
C ASN A 109 -2.73 -13.86 -0.52
N GLY A 110 -4.02 -14.13 -0.29
CA GLY A 110 -4.62 -14.05 1.04
C GLY A 110 -4.52 -15.33 1.88
N LEU A 111 -3.93 -16.42 1.37
CA LEU A 111 -3.98 -17.71 2.05
C LEU A 111 -3.41 -17.69 3.46
N LYS A 112 -2.27 -17.07 3.68
CA LYS A 112 -1.66 -16.99 5.02
C LYS A 112 -2.35 -16.02 5.96
N TYR A 113 -3.36 -15.29 5.49
CA TYR A 113 -4.12 -14.31 6.26
C TYR A 113 -5.54 -14.75 6.58
N LEU A 114 -5.91 -15.99 6.26
CA LEU A 114 -7.28 -16.51 6.47
C LEU A 114 -7.75 -16.38 7.93
N ASN A 115 -6.84 -16.59 8.88
CA ASN A 115 -7.15 -16.49 10.31
C ASN A 115 -6.79 -15.13 10.91
N SER A 116 -6.47 -14.16 10.08
CA SER A 116 -6.13 -12.80 10.52
C SER A 116 -7.37 -11.91 10.57
N ASN A 117 -7.20 -10.71 11.11
CA ASN A 117 -8.25 -9.69 11.17
C ASN A 117 -8.72 -9.21 9.80
N ILE A 118 -8.00 -9.52 8.74
CA ILE A 118 -8.40 -9.16 7.37
C ILE A 118 -9.69 -9.87 6.99
N TYR A 119 -9.73 -11.19 7.20
CA TYR A 119 -10.82 -12.05 6.74
C TYR A 119 -11.67 -12.64 7.86
N GLN A 120 -11.21 -12.56 9.10
CA GLN A 120 -11.99 -12.98 10.27
C GLN A 120 -12.73 -11.76 10.81
N THR A 121 -13.95 -11.57 10.35
CA THR A 121 -14.83 -10.50 10.83
C THR A 121 -16.02 -11.09 11.55
N ASN A 122 -16.25 -10.65 12.75
CA ASN A 122 -17.43 -11.04 13.54
C ASN A 122 -18.63 -10.14 13.23
#